data_a39c6831aba8bd949e98860fcf167b82
#
_entry.id   a39c6831aba8bd949e98860fcf167b82
#
_cell.length_a   1.000
_cell.length_b   1.000
_cell.length_c   1.000
_cell.angle_alpha   90.00
_cell.angle_beta   90.00
_cell.angle_gamma   90.00
#
_symmetry.space_group_name_H-M   'P 1'
#
loop_
_entity.id
_entity.type
_entity.pdbx_description
1 polymer ?
#
loop_
_entity_poly.entity_id
_entity_poly.type
_entity_poly.pdbx_seq_one_letter_code
_entity_poly.pdbx_strand_id
1 'polypeptide(L)'
;RAEAIRGQQVEGMKVVTLMLGSGCTANAYLYGRSLEVSTGFTPLEGLVQSTRSGDVDAAAVLYLMEREGMTPQQMGDILNRKSGLLGISGVSGDMRDIEEAAGSGEQRA
;
A
#
# COMPACT_ATOMS: atom_id res chain seq x y z
N ARG A 1 -4.34 -23.83 1.76
CA ARG A 1 -4.09 -23.80 0.29
C ARG A 1 -2.60 -23.91 -0.05
N ALA A 2 -1.71 -23.26 0.70
CA ALA A 2 -0.26 -23.40 0.52
C ALA A 2 0.23 -24.85 0.71
N GLU A 3 -0.31 -25.57 1.69
CA GLU A 3 -0.03 -26.99 1.91
C GLU A 3 -0.44 -27.86 0.72
N ALA A 4 -1.63 -27.58 0.13
CA ALA A 4 -2.11 -28.31 -1.02
C ALA A 4 -1.21 -28.12 -2.26
N ILE A 5 -0.54 -26.98 -2.38
CA ILE A 5 0.37 -26.69 -3.50
C ILE A 5 1.74 -27.34 -3.31
N ARG A 6 2.27 -27.36 -2.08
CA ARG A 6 3.63 -27.83 -1.79
C ARG A 6 3.68 -29.22 -1.15
N GLY A 7 2.57 -29.76 -0.70
CA GLY A 7 2.53 -31.05 0.01
C GLY A 7 3.29 -31.05 1.35
N GLN A 8 3.49 -29.88 1.95
CA GLN A 8 4.19 -29.70 3.23
C GLN A 8 3.21 -29.25 4.32
N GLN A 9 3.44 -29.68 5.55
CA GLN A 9 2.66 -29.21 6.69
C GLN A 9 2.97 -27.76 7.03
N VAL A 10 1.98 -27.01 7.53
CA VAL A 10 2.09 -25.57 7.86
C VAL A 10 3.18 -25.31 8.91
N GLU A 11 3.40 -26.24 9.83
CA GLU A 11 4.43 -26.12 10.86
C GLU A 11 5.85 -25.99 10.30
N GLY A 12 6.09 -26.46 9.07
CA GLY A 12 7.40 -26.36 8.40
C GLY A 12 7.55 -25.16 7.47
N MET A 13 6.51 -24.33 7.32
CA MET A 13 6.49 -23.31 6.26
C MET A 13 6.77 -21.90 6.78
N LYS A 14 7.54 -21.15 5.98
CA LYS A 14 7.61 -19.69 5.99
C LYS A 14 6.81 -19.19 4.79
N VAL A 15 5.82 -18.36 5.02
CA VAL A 15 4.89 -17.92 3.98
C VAL A 15 4.72 -16.41 4.06
N VAL A 16 4.76 -15.73 2.91
CA VAL A 16 4.30 -14.35 2.77
C VAL A 16 3.04 -14.37 1.92
N THR A 17 2.00 -13.73 2.40
CA THR A 17 0.78 -13.50 1.63
C THR A 17 0.67 -12.04 1.26
N LEU A 18 0.26 -11.77 0.04
CA LEU A 18 -0.01 -10.44 -0.46
C LEU A 18 -1.47 -10.37 -0.89
N MET A 19 -2.18 -9.37 -0.41
CA MET A 19 -3.48 -8.97 -0.91
C MET A 19 -3.28 -7.64 -1.65
N LEU A 20 -3.28 -7.69 -2.96
CA LEU A 20 -3.03 -6.54 -3.83
C LEU A 20 -4.34 -6.18 -4.54
N GLY A 21 -5.17 -5.39 -3.87
CA GLY A 21 -6.40 -4.82 -4.40
C GLY A 21 -6.33 -3.29 -4.37
N SER A 22 -7.47 -2.61 -4.23
CA SER A 22 -7.50 -1.17 -3.98
C SER A 22 -6.83 -0.82 -2.64
N GLY A 23 -6.97 -1.69 -1.63
CA GLY A 23 -6.10 -1.74 -0.46
C GLY A 23 -5.02 -2.82 -0.66
N CYS A 24 -3.83 -2.61 -0.10
CA CYS A 24 -2.72 -3.55 -0.17
C CYS A 24 -2.26 -3.95 1.23
N THR A 25 -2.09 -5.25 1.44
CA THR A 25 -1.59 -5.80 2.71
C THR A 25 -0.62 -6.94 2.44
N ALA A 26 0.53 -6.90 3.10
CA ALA A 26 1.46 -8.01 3.19
C ALA A 26 1.36 -8.62 4.59
N ASN A 27 1.43 -9.94 4.68
CA ASN A 27 1.50 -10.64 5.96
C ASN A 27 2.54 -11.76 5.89
N ALA A 28 3.42 -11.80 6.89
CA ALA A 28 4.43 -12.83 7.05
C ALA A 28 3.96 -13.86 8.08
N TYR A 29 4.05 -15.14 7.71
CA TYR A 29 3.73 -16.27 8.56
C TYR A 29 4.97 -17.11 8.81
N LEU A 30 5.14 -17.51 10.04
CA LEU A 30 6.16 -18.47 10.47
C LEU A 30 5.47 -19.62 11.23
N TYR A 31 5.66 -20.84 10.76
CA TYR A 31 5.10 -22.05 11.37
C TYR A 31 3.58 -21.95 11.62
N GLY A 32 2.85 -21.43 10.65
CA GLY A 32 1.39 -21.28 10.73
C GLY A 32 0.88 -20.11 11.58
N ARG A 33 1.77 -19.30 12.15
CA ARG A 33 1.40 -18.11 12.95
C ARG A 33 1.74 -16.85 12.19
N SER A 34 0.86 -15.85 12.22
CA SER A 34 1.17 -14.51 11.74
C SER A 34 2.26 -13.90 12.61
N LEU A 35 3.35 -13.51 11.97
CA LEU A 35 4.52 -12.91 12.63
C LEU A 35 4.48 -11.40 12.49
N GLU A 36 4.14 -10.92 11.31
CA GLU A 36 4.14 -9.49 10.98
C GLU A 36 3.09 -9.21 9.91
N VAL A 37 2.48 -8.03 9.98
CA VAL A 37 1.53 -7.53 9.00
C VAL A 37 1.82 -6.06 8.70
N SER A 38 1.73 -5.68 7.44
CA SER A 38 2.02 -4.31 7.01
C SER A 38 0.99 -3.27 7.45
N THR A 39 -0.23 -3.69 7.79
CA THR A 39 -1.28 -2.80 8.27
C THR A 39 -1.13 -2.57 9.77
N GLY A 40 -1.09 -1.31 10.20
CA GLY A 40 -0.93 -0.94 11.60
C GLY A 40 -2.22 -0.46 12.26
N PHE A 41 -2.15 0.70 12.94
CA PHE A 41 -3.28 1.30 13.66
C PHE A 41 -4.45 1.62 12.74
N THR A 42 -4.16 2.02 11.51
CA THR A 42 -5.19 2.25 10.48
C THR A 42 -4.82 1.53 9.18
N PRO A 43 -5.78 1.35 8.25
CA PRO A 43 -5.49 0.82 6.92
C PRO A 43 -4.66 1.76 6.03
N LEU A 44 -4.22 2.90 6.52
CA LEU A 44 -3.33 3.83 5.83
C LEU A 44 -1.88 3.34 5.86
N GLU A 45 -1.47 2.76 6.99
CA GLU A 45 -0.10 2.26 7.24
C GLU A 45 0.24 1.07 6.34
N GLY A 46 1.51 0.94 5.99
CA GLY A 46 2.06 -0.19 5.25
C GLY A 46 2.36 0.11 3.79
N LEU A 47 1.96 -0.78 2.91
CA LEU A 47 2.25 -0.68 1.49
C LEU A 47 1.53 0.51 0.82
N VAL A 48 2.13 1.02 -0.26
CA VAL A 48 1.45 1.93 -1.18
C VAL A 48 0.21 1.24 -1.75
N GLN A 49 -0.91 1.98 -1.81
CA GLN A 49 -2.20 1.45 -2.23
C GLN A 49 -2.76 2.26 -3.42
N SER A 50 -3.95 1.95 -3.85
CA SER A 50 -4.61 2.65 -4.96
C SER A 50 -4.58 4.18 -4.79
N THR A 51 -5.10 4.68 -3.65
CA THR A 51 -5.18 6.12 -3.33
C THR A 51 -4.56 6.49 -1.99
N ARG A 52 -4.16 5.51 -1.17
CA ARG A 52 -3.52 5.73 0.13
C ARG A 52 -2.01 5.71 0.00
N SER A 53 -1.36 6.58 0.77
CA SER A 53 0.10 6.74 0.71
C SER A 53 0.87 5.48 1.13
N GLY A 54 0.32 4.68 2.06
CA GLY A 54 1.14 3.75 2.83
C GLY A 54 2.02 4.51 3.81
N ASP A 55 3.15 3.91 4.18
CA ASP A 55 4.11 4.50 5.11
C ASP A 55 4.72 5.79 4.55
N VAL A 56 4.75 6.82 5.39
CA VAL A 56 5.36 8.11 5.10
C VAL A 56 6.14 8.61 6.31
N ASP A 57 7.12 9.45 6.07
CA ASP A 57 7.83 10.14 7.14
C ASP A 57 6.87 11.13 7.83
N ALA A 58 6.65 10.93 9.13
CA ALA A 58 5.76 11.78 9.92
C ALA A 58 6.23 13.26 9.95
N ALA A 59 7.54 13.51 9.93
CA ALA A 59 8.08 14.85 9.90
C ALA A 59 7.80 15.55 8.58
N ALA A 60 7.81 14.82 7.46
CA ALA A 60 7.42 15.37 6.16
C ALA A 60 5.94 15.77 6.12
N VAL A 61 5.07 14.99 6.76
CA VAL A 61 3.65 15.31 6.89
C VAL A 61 3.44 16.61 7.67
N LEU A 62 4.08 16.72 8.82
CA LEU A 62 4.01 17.93 9.67
C LEU A 62 4.55 19.16 8.94
N TYR A 63 5.68 19.03 8.26
CA TYR A 63 6.28 20.09 7.46
C TYR A 63 5.34 20.61 6.36
N LEU A 64 4.72 19.69 5.62
CA LEU A 64 3.77 20.06 4.59
C LEU A 64 2.53 20.77 5.15
N MET A 65 2.01 20.28 6.27
CA MET A 65 0.87 20.91 6.94
C MET A 65 1.17 22.35 7.34
N GLU A 66 2.34 22.58 7.94
CA GLU A 66 2.78 23.91 8.34
C GLU A 66 2.99 24.83 7.14
N ARG A 67 3.73 24.35 6.15
CA ARG A 67 4.09 25.12 4.95
C ARG A 67 2.87 25.55 4.13
N GLU A 68 1.91 24.66 3.94
CA GLU A 68 0.73 24.88 3.12
C GLU A 68 -0.50 25.34 3.92
N GLY A 69 -0.36 25.50 5.25
CA GLY A 69 -1.46 25.92 6.13
C GLY A 69 -2.59 24.89 6.20
N MET A 70 -2.28 23.61 6.10
CA MET A 70 -3.28 22.54 6.03
C MET A 70 -3.75 22.10 7.42
N THR A 71 -5.05 21.87 7.53
CA THR A 71 -5.63 21.22 8.70
C THR A 71 -5.33 19.71 8.71
N PRO A 72 -5.37 19.04 9.88
CA PRO A 72 -5.24 17.58 9.96
C PRO A 72 -6.23 16.83 9.07
N GLN A 73 -7.46 17.36 8.92
CA GLN A 73 -8.48 16.76 8.09
C GLN A 73 -8.12 16.83 6.59
N GLN A 74 -7.60 17.97 6.13
CA GLN A 74 -7.14 18.13 4.75
C GLN A 74 -5.96 17.21 4.43
N MET A 75 -4.99 17.11 5.36
CA MET A 75 -3.87 16.20 5.22
C MET A 75 -4.35 14.73 5.21
N GLY A 76 -5.28 14.38 6.10
CA GLY A 76 -5.90 13.06 6.11
C GLY A 76 -6.59 12.69 4.79
N ASP A 77 -7.25 13.66 4.14
CA ASP A 77 -7.86 13.45 2.81
C ASP A 77 -6.78 13.21 1.73
N ILE A 78 -5.69 13.96 1.76
CA ILE A 78 -4.56 13.75 0.85
C ILE A 78 -3.97 12.35 1.01
N LEU A 79 -3.63 11.95 2.23
CA LEU A 79 -2.98 10.67 2.50
C LEU A 79 -3.87 9.47 2.17
N ASN A 80 -5.20 9.59 2.33
CA ASN A 80 -6.13 8.49 2.11
C ASN A 80 -6.72 8.43 0.69
N ARG A 81 -6.84 9.56 -0.01
CA ARG A 81 -7.64 9.63 -1.25
C ARG A 81 -6.91 10.21 -2.45
N LYS A 82 -5.78 10.89 -2.23
CA LYS A 82 -5.07 11.64 -3.29
C LYS A 82 -3.59 11.25 -3.39
N SER A 83 -3.21 10.20 -2.69
CA SER A 83 -1.85 9.63 -2.67
C SER A 83 -1.82 8.28 -3.40
N GLY A 84 -0.94 7.40 -3.00
CA GLY A 84 -0.82 6.06 -3.55
C GLY A 84 -0.47 6.05 -5.02
N LEU A 85 -0.91 5.01 -5.71
CA LEU A 85 -0.70 4.86 -7.17
C LEU A 85 -1.28 6.05 -7.93
N LEU A 86 -2.45 6.55 -7.53
CA LEU A 86 -3.05 7.75 -8.12
C LEU A 86 -2.12 8.97 -8.00
N GLY A 87 -1.57 9.20 -6.81
CA GLY A 87 -0.68 10.34 -6.57
C GLY A 87 0.67 10.22 -7.28
N ILE A 88 1.22 9.02 -7.37
CA ILE A 88 2.49 8.74 -8.03
C ILE A 88 2.34 8.86 -9.55
N SER A 89 1.38 8.16 -10.15
CA SER A 89 1.17 8.18 -11.59
C SER A 89 0.56 9.48 -12.09
N GLY A 90 -0.30 10.11 -11.30
CA GLY A 90 -1.11 11.24 -11.73
C GLY A 90 -2.22 10.86 -12.73
N VAL A 91 -2.41 9.57 -12.98
CA VAL A 91 -3.37 9.03 -13.95
C VAL A 91 -4.51 8.32 -13.25
N SER A 92 -4.21 7.25 -12.53
CA SER A 92 -5.21 6.39 -11.91
C SER A 92 -4.66 5.71 -10.65
N GLY A 93 -5.58 5.22 -9.82
CA GLY A 93 -5.28 4.28 -8.73
C GLY A 93 -5.38 2.82 -9.16
N ASP A 94 -5.74 2.52 -10.40
CA ASP A 94 -5.84 1.17 -10.96
C ASP A 94 -4.61 0.86 -11.82
N MET A 95 -3.93 -0.25 -11.51
CA MET A 95 -2.72 -0.65 -12.25
C MET A 95 -2.97 -0.88 -13.73
N ARG A 96 -4.16 -1.32 -14.12
CA ARG A 96 -4.49 -1.56 -15.53
C ARG A 96 -4.46 -0.26 -16.34
N ASP A 97 -5.05 0.80 -15.78
CA ASP A 97 -5.04 2.13 -16.41
C ASP A 97 -3.62 2.70 -16.48
N ILE A 98 -2.82 2.44 -15.42
CA ILE A 98 -1.42 2.89 -15.34
C ILE A 98 -0.57 2.16 -16.39
N GLU A 99 -0.72 0.84 -16.52
CA GLU A 99 -0.01 0.04 -17.53
C GLU A 99 -0.37 0.48 -18.96
N GLU A 100 -1.64 0.79 -19.22
CA GLU A 100 -2.08 1.32 -20.51
C GLU A 100 -1.49 2.70 -20.80
N ALA A 101 -1.49 3.60 -19.81
CA ALA A 101 -0.89 4.92 -19.94
C ALA A 101 0.62 4.86 -20.16
N ALA A 102 1.33 3.99 -19.42
CA ALA A 102 2.75 3.74 -19.61
C ALA A 102 3.05 3.22 -21.02
N GLY A 103 2.24 2.28 -21.52
CA GLY A 103 2.34 1.76 -22.89
C GLY A 103 2.11 2.84 -23.96
N SER A 104 1.38 3.90 -23.62
CA SER A 104 1.12 5.07 -24.49
C SER A 104 2.18 6.16 -24.35
N GLY A 105 3.19 5.99 -23.50
CA GLY A 105 4.31 6.91 -23.31
C GLY A 105 4.13 7.94 -22.21
N GLU A 106 3.15 7.77 -21.31
CA GLU A 106 3.00 8.60 -20.11
C GLU A 106 4.15 8.34 -19.15
N GLN A 107 4.97 9.36 -18.87
CA GLN A 107 6.23 9.22 -18.12
C GLN A 107 6.03 8.92 -16.61
N ARG A 108 4.87 9.28 -16.07
CA ARG A 108 4.58 9.08 -14.64
C ARG A 108 3.83 7.78 -14.36
N ALA A 109 3.37 7.12 -15.39
CA ALA A 109 2.62 5.87 -15.30
C ALA A 109 3.52 4.63 -15.13
#